data_13f44fc659ea57695dd888e5683ee84a
#
_entry.id   13f44fc659ea57695dd888e5683ee84a
#
_cell.length_a   1.000
_cell.length_b   1.000
_cell.length_c   1.000
_cell.angle_alpha   90.00
_cell.angle_beta   90.00
_cell.angle_gamma   90.00
#
_symmetry.space_group_name_H-M   'P 1'
#
loop_
_entity.id
_entity.type
_entity.pdbx_description
1 polymer ?
#
loop_
_entity_poly.entity_id
_entity_poly.type
_entity_poly.pdbx_seq_one_letter_code
_entity_poly.pdbx_strand_id
1 'polypeptide(L)'
;MDFISIPGIRNIDTLFAVNVKGDSMEPTIKNSSIILCRKGVEVRNGEIGAFIVNGESYVKRLKITANYIALISDNPNYQPIYIGPGEEFSVIGKVLKVVNDIQ
;
A
#
# COMPACT_ATOMS: atom_id res chain seq x y z
N MET A 1 3.29 -0.39 -11.48
CA MET A 1 3.84 0.24 -10.27
C MET A 1 5.32 0.49 -10.48
N ASP A 2 5.73 1.72 -10.36
CA ASP A 2 7.11 2.10 -10.64
C ASP A 2 7.91 2.25 -9.36
N PHE A 3 9.19 1.86 -9.41
CA PHE A 3 10.06 1.96 -8.25
C PHE A 3 11.12 3.02 -8.50
N ILE A 4 11.52 3.67 -7.43
CA ILE A 4 12.62 4.62 -7.46
C ILE A 4 13.60 4.22 -6.38
N SER A 5 14.88 4.14 -6.74
CA SER A 5 15.93 3.91 -5.77
C SER A 5 16.29 5.24 -5.10
N ILE A 6 16.58 5.18 -3.82
CA ILE A 6 16.96 6.35 -3.05
C ILE A 6 18.44 6.26 -2.70
N PRO A 7 19.29 7.02 -3.36
CA PRO A 7 20.73 6.90 -3.15
C PRO A 7 21.13 7.36 -1.75
N GLY A 8 22.14 6.74 -1.20
CA GLY A 8 22.71 7.14 0.06
C GLY A 8 22.01 6.64 1.31
N ILE A 9 20.94 5.87 1.15
CA ILE A 9 20.21 5.32 2.28
C ILE A 9 20.64 3.88 2.50
N ARG A 10 20.92 3.52 3.75
CA ARG A 10 21.25 2.13 4.07
C ARG A 10 20.04 1.26 3.81
N ASN A 11 20.26 0.06 3.38
CA ASN A 11 19.21 -0.89 3.03
C ASN A 11 18.32 -0.36 1.93
N ILE A 12 18.95 0.31 0.98
CA ILE A 12 18.23 0.93 -0.11
C ILE A 12 17.39 -0.07 -0.91
N ASP A 13 17.84 -1.30 -0.99
CA ASP A 13 17.13 -2.35 -1.71
C ASP A 13 15.85 -2.79 -1.00
N THR A 14 15.62 -2.36 0.23
CA THR A 14 14.37 -2.64 0.93
C THR A 14 13.39 -1.48 0.87
N LEU A 15 13.82 -0.34 0.32
CA LEU A 15 12.97 0.84 0.18
C LEU A 15 12.61 1.07 -1.27
N PHE A 16 11.39 1.48 -1.52
CA PHE A 16 10.97 1.86 -2.86
C PHE A 16 9.88 2.92 -2.78
N ALA A 17 9.75 3.68 -3.84
CA ALA A 17 8.74 4.71 -3.94
C ALA A 17 7.69 4.32 -4.97
N VAL A 18 6.46 4.66 -4.71
CA VAL A 18 5.34 4.36 -5.57
C VAL A 18 4.56 5.64 -5.83
N ASN A 19 4.20 5.85 -7.09
CA ASN A 19 3.34 6.95 -7.47
C ASN A 19 1.90 6.43 -7.42
N VAL A 20 1.11 6.98 -6.52
CA VAL A 20 -0.26 6.53 -6.31
C VAL A 20 -1.19 7.22 -7.29
N LYS A 21 -1.99 6.46 -8.00
CA LYS A 21 -2.98 6.99 -8.92
C LYS A 21 -4.37 6.73 -8.38
N GLY A 22 -5.24 7.71 -8.51
CA GLY A 22 -6.61 7.61 -8.08
C GLY A 22 -6.81 8.14 -6.66
N ASP A 23 -8.05 8.16 -6.22
CA ASP A 23 -8.45 8.80 -4.98
C ASP A 23 -8.95 7.84 -3.91
N SER A 24 -8.71 6.55 -4.07
CA SER A 24 -9.27 5.56 -3.14
C SER A 24 -8.72 5.68 -1.72
N MET A 25 -7.56 6.29 -1.55
CA MET A 25 -6.95 6.46 -0.22
C MET A 25 -7.05 7.89 0.28
N GLU A 26 -7.81 8.74 -0.39
CA GLU A 26 -8.04 10.09 0.11
C GLU A 26 -8.97 10.04 1.31
N PRO A 27 -8.77 10.88 2.30
CA PRO A 27 -7.84 12.02 2.31
C PRO A 27 -6.42 11.68 2.77
N THR A 28 -6.16 10.46 3.14
CA THR A 28 -4.86 10.06 3.71
C THR A 28 -3.74 10.15 2.68
N ILE A 29 -3.99 9.62 1.49
CA ILE A 29 -3.04 9.68 0.38
C ILE A 29 -3.78 10.25 -0.81
N LYS A 30 -3.37 11.42 -1.25
CA LYS A 30 -4.03 12.09 -2.36
C LYS A 30 -3.60 11.51 -3.69
N ASN A 31 -4.46 11.65 -4.68
CA ASN A 31 -4.14 11.25 -6.04
C ASN A 31 -2.82 11.88 -6.49
N SER A 32 -1.99 11.12 -7.13
CA SER A 32 -0.68 11.54 -7.65
C SER A 32 0.38 11.76 -6.57
N SER A 33 0.13 11.32 -5.36
CA SER A 33 1.15 11.37 -4.32
C SER A 33 2.21 10.32 -4.55
N ILE A 34 3.37 10.56 -3.99
CA ILE A 34 4.44 9.57 -3.92
C ILE A 34 4.46 9.02 -2.50
N ILE A 35 4.50 7.72 -2.36
CA ILE A 35 4.63 7.08 -1.05
C ILE A 35 5.95 6.34 -1.00
N LEU A 36 6.54 6.29 0.19
CA LEU A 36 7.74 5.54 0.45
C LEU A 36 7.34 4.25 1.16
N CYS A 37 7.78 3.14 0.63
CA CYS A 37 7.44 1.82 1.15
C CYS A 37 8.69 1.04 1.54
N ARG A 38 8.53 0.12 2.48
CA ARG A 38 9.60 -0.80 2.84
C ARG A 38 9.17 -2.23 2.53
N LYS A 39 9.98 -2.89 1.71
CA LYS A 39 9.76 -4.26 1.32
C LYS A 39 10.23 -5.19 2.44
N GLY A 40 9.59 -6.32 2.60
CA GLY A 40 10.03 -7.31 3.57
C GLY A 40 9.63 -7.03 5.02
N VAL A 41 8.82 -6.01 5.22
CA VAL A 41 8.33 -5.66 6.55
C VAL A 41 6.86 -6.04 6.63
N GLU A 42 6.47 -6.55 7.77
CA GLU A 42 5.10 -6.93 8.01
C GLU A 42 4.17 -5.74 8.00
N VAL A 43 3.02 -5.89 7.38
CA VAL A 43 1.94 -4.91 7.47
C VAL A 43 0.95 -5.44 8.49
N ARG A 44 0.66 -4.65 9.51
CA ARG A 44 -0.22 -5.05 10.59
C ARG A 44 -1.62 -4.51 10.40
N ASN A 45 -2.55 -5.06 11.15
CA ASN A 45 -3.93 -4.61 11.13
C ASN A 45 -4.00 -3.10 11.35
N GLY A 46 -4.70 -2.39 10.48
CA GLY A 46 -4.84 -0.93 10.56
C GLY A 46 -3.74 -0.13 9.85
N GLU A 47 -2.70 -0.78 9.39
CA GLU A 47 -1.62 -0.10 8.67
C GLU A 47 -1.87 -0.12 7.18
N ILE A 48 -1.26 0.82 6.48
CA ILE A 48 -1.36 0.91 5.03
C ILE A 48 -0.20 0.16 4.40
N GLY A 49 -0.49 -0.63 3.41
CA GLY A 49 0.51 -1.38 2.67
C GLY A 49 0.23 -1.37 1.18
N ALA A 50 1.19 -1.91 0.45
CA ALA A 50 1.06 -2.18 -0.97
C ALA A 50 0.92 -3.68 -1.13
N PHE A 51 -0.10 -4.10 -1.85
CA PHE A 51 -0.51 -5.50 -1.95
C PHE A 51 -0.73 -5.90 -3.40
N ILE A 52 -0.64 -7.19 -3.68
CA ILE A 52 -1.07 -7.75 -4.96
C ILE A 52 -2.19 -8.74 -4.67
N VAL A 53 -3.29 -8.60 -5.37
CA VAL A 53 -4.42 -9.52 -5.28
C VAL A 53 -4.74 -9.96 -6.70
N ASN A 54 -4.60 -11.24 -6.97
CA ASN A 54 -4.88 -11.81 -8.29
C ASN A 54 -4.19 -11.04 -9.42
N GLY A 55 -2.94 -10.67 -9.18
CA GLY A 55 -2.12 -9.99 -10.20
C GLY A 55 -2.27 -8.49 -10.26
N GLU A 56 -3.19 -7.90 -9.49
CA GLU A 56 -3.36 -6.45 -9.48
C GLU A 56 -2.80 -5.84 -8.21
N SER A 57 -2.17 -4.69 -8.33
CA SER A 57 -1.56 -4.02 -7.19
C SER A 57 -2.47 -2.96 -6.60
N TYR A 58 -2.47 -2.88 -5.28
CA TYR A 58 -3.30 -1.95 -4.53
C TYR A 58 -2.51 -1.34 -3.38
N VAL A 59 -2.81 -0.09 -3.08
CA VAL A 59 -2.37 0.56 -1.85
C VAL A 59 -3.63 0.75 -1.00
N LYS A 60 -3.71 0.06 0.11
CA LYS A 60 -4.93 0.02 0.94
C LYS A 60 -4.56 -0.15 2.39
N ARG A 61 -5.54 0.02 3.26
CA ARG A 61 -5.39 -0.24 4.69
C ARG A 61 -5.77 -1.68 4.97
N LEU A 62 -4.93 -2.38 5.69
CA LEU A 62 -5.16 -3.79 6.00
C LEU A 62 -6.13 -3.91 7.18
N LYS A 63 -7.12 -4.77 7.03
CA LYS A 63 -8.05 -5.09 8.10
C LYS A 63 -8.09 -6.59 8.30
N ILE A 64 -7.73 -7.03 9.50
CA ILE A 64 -7.75 -8.44 9.86
C ILE A 64 -8.71 -8.61 11.01
N THR A 65 -9.66 -9.50 10.87
CA THR A 65 -10.59 -9.86 11.95
C THR A 65 -10.50 -11.36 12.18
N ALA A 66 -11.25 -11.88 13.15
CA ALA A 66 -11.31 -13.32 13.38
C ALA A 66 -11.90 -14.06 12.18
N ASN A 67 -12.67 -13.36 11.34
CA ASN A 67 -13.42 -14.01 10.27
C ASN A 67 -12.93 -13.72 8.87
N TYR A 68 -12.17 -12.66 8.67
CA TYR A 68 -11.75 -12.29 7.31
C TYR A 68 -10.54 -11.37 7.28
N ILE A 69 -9.95 -11.27 6.11
CA ILE A 69 -8.93 -10.28 5.77
C ILE A 69 -9.53 -9.41 4.68
N ALA A 70 -9.41 -8.11 4.81
CA ALA A 70 -9.90 -7.18 3.81
C ALA A 70 -8.90 -6.06 3.59
N LEU A 71 -8.92 -5.50 2.39
CA LEU A 71 -8.18 -4.31 2.04
C LEU A 71 -9.18 -3.18 1.94
N ILE A 72 -8.97 -2.16 2.76
CA ILE A 72 -9.94 -1.08 2.94
C ILE A 72 -9.38 0.20 2.34
N SER A 73 -10.21 0.87 1.55
CA SER A 73 -9.90 2.22 1.08
C SER A 73 -10.26 3.22 2.17
N ASP A 74 -9.40 4.20 2.38
CA ASP A 74 -9.73 5.27 3.34
C ASP A 74 -10.87 6.14 2.82
N ASN A 75 -11.04 6.21 1.52
CA ASN A 75 -12.16 6.90 0.92
C ASN A 75 -13.41 6.02 1.02
N PRO A 76 -14.44 6.46 1.73
CA PRO A 76 -15.62 5.62 1.97
C PRO A 76 -16.48 5.34 0.73
N ASN A 77 -16.18 6.00 -0.37
CA ASN A 77 -16.88 5.74 -1.63
C ASN A 77 -16.45 4.44 -2.29
N TYR A 78 -15.42 3.80 -1.78
CA TYR A 78 -14.89 2.56 -2.35
C TYR A 78 -15.24 1.37 -1.46
N GLN A 79 -15.60 0.27 -2.09
CA GLN A 79 -15.96 -0.95 -1.38
C GLN A 79 -14.72 -1.68 -0.89
N PRO A 80 -14.79 -2.38 0.24
CA PRO A 80 -13.68 -3.22 0.69
C PRO A 80 -13.40 -4.34 -0.30
N ILE A 81 -12.15 -4.78 -0.34
CA ILE A 81 -11.74 -5.94 -1.11
C ILE A 81 -11.49 -7.07 -0.10
N TYR A 82 -12.35 -8.08 -0.10
CA TYR A 82 -12.19 -9.21 0.81
C TYR A 82 -11.30 -10.25 0.17
N ILE A 83 -10.38 -10.80 0.96
CA ILE A 83 -9.44 -11.81 0.47
C ILE A 83 -9.97 -13.17 0.91
N GLY A 84 -10.40 -13.96 -0.04
CA GLY A 84 -10.94 -15.29 0.23
C GLY A 84 -9.92 -16.39 -0.03
N PRO A 85 -10.26 -17.62 0.36
CA PRO A 85 -9.39 -18.77 0.09
C PRO A 85 -9.31 -18.97 -1.43
N GLY A 86 -8.17 -19.27 -1.94
CA GLY A 86 -7.97 -19.45 -3.37
C GLY A 86 -7.58 -18.20 -4.11
N GLU A 87 -7.62 -17.04 -3.48
CA GLU A 87 -7.13 -15.83 -4.13
C GLU A 87 -5.63 -15.70 -3.90
N GLU A 88 -4.94 -15.25 -4.93
CA GLU A 88 -3.51 -14.98 -4.80
C GLU A 88 -3.34 -13.65 -4.11
N PHE A 89 -2.71 -13.65 -2.96
CA PHE A 89 -2.54 -12.43 -2.18
C PHE A 89 -1.13 -12.36 -1.66
N SER A 90 -0.46 -11.24 -1.89
CA SER A 90 0.86 -11.04 -1.34
C SER A 90 1.04 -9.59 -0.91
N VAL A 91 1.95 -9.40 0.04
CA VAL A 91 2.30 -8.09 0.55
C VAL A 91 3.57 -7.65 -0.15
N ILE A 92 3.54 -6.50 -0.83
CA ILE A 92 4.72 -5.95 -1.47
C ILE A 92 5.55 -5.21 -0.43
N GLY A 93 4.91 -4.43 0.41
CA GLY A 93 5.61 -3.67 1.43
C GLY A 93 4.68 -2.83 2.28
N LYS A 94 5.26 -2.26 3.33
CA LYS A 94 4.54 -1.37 4.24
C LYS A 94 4.75 0.08 3.79
N VAL A 95 3.69 0.87 3.81
CA VAL A 95 3.79 2.29 3.51
C VAL A 95 4.33 2.99 4.76
N LEU A 96 5.46 3.64 4.62
CA LEU A 96 6.11 4.34 5.73
C LEU A 96 5.71 5.80 5.78
N LYS A 97 5.55 6.42 4.63
CA LYS A 97 5.42 7.85 4.57
C LYS A 97 4.81 8.29 3.26
N VAL A 98 4.02 9.33 3.28
CA VAL A 98 3.54 10.01 2.09
C VAL A 98 4.49 11.18 1.84
N VAL A 99 5.13 11.17 0.67
CA VAL A 99 6.03 12.23 0.29
C VAL A 99 5.29 13.09 -0.70
N ASN A 100 4.66 14.15 -0.26
CA ASN A 100 3.94 14.99 -1.12
C ASN A 100 4.72 16.12 -1.47
N ASP A 101 5.04 16.54 -2.28
CA ASP A 101 5.35 17.60 -2.73
C ASP A 101 6.32 18.34 -2.26
N ILE A 102 7.03 18.45 -2.98
CA ILE A 102 8.13 19.01 -2.87
C ILE A 102 8.10 20.26 -3.47
N GLN A 103 7.85 21.16 -3.14
CA GLN A 103 7.86 22.40 -3.75
C GLN A 103 9.01 23.15 -3.45
#